data_fbf76925b7dd78d809f4e0dc814bcb54
#
_entry.id   fbf76925b7dd78d809f4e0dc814bcb54
#
_cell.length_a   1.000
_cell.length_b   1.000
_cell.length_c   1.000
_cell.angle_alpha   90.00
_cell.angle_beta   90.00
_cell.angle_gamma   90.00
#
_symmetry.space_group_name_H-M   'P 1'
#
loop_
_entity.id
_entity.type
_entity.pdbx_description
1 polymer ?
#
loop_
_entity_poly.entity_id
_entity_poly.type
_entity_poly.pdbx_seq_one_letter_code
_entity_poly.pdbx_strand_id
1 'polypeptide(L)'
;MTPVWLFDLDNTLHNASPHIFPHINRSMTAYLMRELDLDEPAANRMRMDYWRRYGATLLGLMRHHGTDPRHFLDDTHQFPDLARMVVFDSALHHLLRRLPGRKIVFSNGPRRYAEAVLDVMGIRHHFADVYSVEQMRFHPKPGIRGFRHLLR
;
A
#
# COMPACT_ATOMS: atom_id res chain seq x y z
N MET A 1 -27.43 11.48 9.23
CA MET A 1 -26.49 11.09 8.14
C MET A 1 -25.82 9.79 8.51
N THR A 2 -25.72 8.85 7.60
CA THR A 2 -25.00 7.58 7.83
C THR A 2 -23.50 7.83 7.70
N PRO A 3 -22.67 7.45 8.69
CA PRO A 3 -21.24 7.71 8.65
C PRO A 3 -20.54 6.95 7.52
N VAL A 4 -19.48 7.56 6.98
CA VAL A 4 -18.53 6.90 6.07
C VAL A 4 -17.19 6.80 6.80
N TRP A 5 -16.68 5.59 6.91
CA TRP A 5 -15.42 5.28 7.56
C TRP A 5 -14.33 5.03 6.54
N LEU A 6 -13.22 5.73 6.69
CA LEU A 6 -12.02 5.49 5.90
C LEU A 6 -11.00 4.74 6.77
N PHE A 7 -10.62 3.55 6.33
CA PHE A 7 -9.63 2.72 7.01
C PHE A 7 -8.34 2.68 6.20
N ASP A 8 -7.25 2.98 6.84
CA ASP A 8 -5.94 2.57 6.33
C ASP A 8 -5.81 1.04 6.42
N LEU A 9 -4.89 0.46 5.66
CA LEU A 9 -4.69 -0.98 5.59
C LEU A 9 -3.47 -1.42 6.42
N ASP A 10 -2.28 -1.03 5.95
CA ASP A 10 -1.01 -1.49 6.50
C ASP A 10 -0.74 -0.86 7.87
N ASN A 11 -0.47 -1.68 8.89
CA ASN A 11 -0.36 -1.28 10.29
C ASN A 11 -1.62 -0.61 10.88
N THR A 12 -2.78 -0.86 10.27
CA THR A 12 -4.08 -0.44 10.79
C THR A 12 -5.06 -1.62 10.88
N LEU A 13 -5.37 -2.28 9.75
CA LEU A 13 -6.22 -3.46 9.72
C LEU A 13 -5.44 -4.75 9.95
N HIS A 14 -4.17 -4.77 9.59
CA HIS A 14 -3.23 -5.85 9.86
C HIS A 14 -1.86 -5.28 10.25
N ASN A 15 -1.00 -6.13 10.85
CA ASN A 15 0.37 -5.75 11.18
C ASN A 15 1.29 -6.09 10.00
N ALA A 16 1.67 -5.07 9.23
CA ALA A 16 2.54 -5.21 8.06
C ALA A 16 4.04 -5.25 8.41
N SER A 17 4.41 -4.86 9.63
CA SER A 17 5.81 -4.68 10.04
C SER A 17 6.64 -5.95 10.04
N PRO A 18 6.14 -7.13 10.50
CA PRO A 18 7.01 -8.31 10.61
C PRO A 18 7.37 -8.94 9.26
N HIS A 19 6.50 -8.89 8.26
CA HIS A 19 6.70 -9.66 7.03
C HIS A 19 6.48 -8.84 5.75
N ILE A 20 5.41 -8.05 5.68
CA ILE A 20 5.02 -7.32 4.47
C ILE A 20 6.02 -6.22 4.13
N PHE A 21 6.28 -5.29 5.04
CA PHE A 21 7.21 -4.18 4.79
C PHE A 21 8.64 -4.64 4.51
N PRO A 22 9.22 -5.61 5.23
CA PRO A 22 10.53 -6.14 4.87
C PRO A 22 10.57 -6.74 3.47
N HIS A 23 9.52 -7.45 3.04
CA HIS A 23 9.42 -8.00 1.69
C HIS A 23 9.35 -6.90 0.63
N ILE A 24 8.45 -5.92 0.79
CA ILE A 24 8.33 -4.78 -0.14
C ILE A 24 9.64 -4.02 -0.22
N ASN A 25 10.31 -3.78 0.90
CA ASN A 25 11.60 -3.08 0.94
C ASN A 25 12.67 -3.81 0.13
N ARG A 26 12.79 -5.14 0.29
CA ARG A 26 13.72 -5.95 -0.52
C ARG A 26 13.34 -5.92 -2.01
N SER A 27 12.07 -6.03 -2.32
CA SER A 27 11.58 -5.98 -3.71
C SER A 27 11.85 -4.63 -4.35
N MET A 28 11.65 -3.52 -3.63
CA MET A 28 11.99 -2.17 -4.11
C MET A 28 13.51 -2.03 -4.35
N THR A 29 14.33 -2.53 -3.43
CA THR A 29 15.79 -2.50 -3.60
C THR A 29 16.21 -3.30 -4.83
N ALA A 30 15.69 -4.51 -5.01
CA ALA A 30 15.96 -5.34 -6.18
C ALA A 30 15.51 -4.67 -7.49
N TYR A 31 14.35 -3.99 -7.46
CA TYR A 31 13.86 -3.21 -8.59
C TYR A 31 14.85 -2.10 -8.98
N LEU A 32 15.32 -1.30 -8.02
CA LEU A 32 16.27 -0.21 -8.28
C LEU A 32 17.62 -0.74 -8.80
N MET A 33 18.11 -1.85 -8.26
CA MET A 33 19.33 -2.49 -8.74
C MET A 33 19.20 -2.87 -10.22
N ARG A 34 18.10 -3.47 -10.61
CA ARG A 34 17.87 -3.96 -11.98
C ARG A 34 17.60 -2.82 -12.96
N GLU A 35 16.71 -1.89 -12.60
CA GLU A 35 16.25 -0.83 -13.54
C GLU A 35 17.22 0.34 -13.66
N LEU A 36 18.07 0.57 -12.65
CA LEU A 36 18.99 1.70 -12.60
C LEU A 36 20.46 1.28 -12.56
N ASP A 37 20.75 -0.01 -12.72
CA ASP A 37 22.11 -0.57 -12.69
C ASP A 37 22.90 -0.14 -11.43
N LEU A 38 22.26 -0.25 -10.26
CA LEU A 38 22.84 0.10 -8.97
C LEU A 38 23.28 -1.14 -8.19
N ASP A 39 24.34 -1.00 -7.39
CA ASP A 39 24.63 -1.98 -6.34
C ASP A 39 23.60 -1.87 -5.19
N GLU A 40 23.54 -2.91 -4.35
CA GLU A 40 22.55 -2.96 -3.26
C GLU A 40 22.68 -1.78 -2.27
N PRO A 41 23.90 -1.38 -1.81
CA PRO A 41 24.03 -0.22 -0.94
C PRO A 41 23.53 1.07 -1.57
N ALA A 42 23.81 1.32 -2.85
CA ALA A 42 23.33 2.52 -3.56
C ALA A 42 21.80 2.49 -3.74
N ALA A 43 21.24 1.35 -4.11
CA ALA A 43 19.80 1.15 -4.25
C ALA A 43 19.07 1.40 -2.92
N ASN A 44 19.59 0.87 -1.80
CA ASN A 44 19.03 1.11 -0.48
C ASN A 44 19.11 2.58 -0.07
N ARG A 45 20.23 3.25 -0.30
CA ARG A 45 20.34 4.70 -0.02
C ARG A 45 19.33 5.49 -0.83
N MET A 46 19.22 5.26 -2.12
CA MET A 46 18.29 5.97 -3.00
C MET A 46 16.83 5.73 -2.58
N ARG A 47 16.46 4.48 -2.28
CA ARG A 47 15.13 4.11 -1.79
C ARG A 47 14.75 4.90 -0.54
N MET A 48 15.66 4.95 0.44
CA MET A 48 15.46 5.64 1.70
C MET A 48 15.42 7.17 1.54
N ASP A 49 16.27 7.72 0.69
CA ASP A 49 16.32 9.16 0.42
C ASP A 49 15.05 9.64 -0.28
N TYR A 50 14.54 8.90 -1.24
CA TYR A 50 13.28 9.25 -1.91
C TYR A 50 12.08 9.13 -0.97
N TRP A 51 12.05 8.09 -0.14
CA TRP A 51 11.02 7.97 0.89
C TRP A 51 11.02 9.17 1.86
N ARG A 52 12.20 9.56 2.37
CA ARG A 52 12.34 10.70 3.28
C ARG A 52 11.98 12.03 2.63
N ARG A 53 12.43 12.24 1.39
CA ARG A 53 12.27 13.52 0.68
C ARG A 53 10.88 13.73 0.12
N TYR A 54 10.24 12.68 -0.37
CA TYR A 54 8.97 12.76 -1.10
C TYR A 54 7.80 12.04 -0.40
N GLY A 55 8.04 11.33 0.68
CA GLY A 55 7.05 10.54 1.40
C GLY A 55 6.78 9.15 0.81
N ALA A 56 7.28 8.89 -0.40
CA ALA A 56 7.25 7.57 -1.04
C ALA A 56 8.40 7.43 -2.04
N THR A 57 9.04 6.27 -2.05
CA THR A 57 10.12 5.94 -3.01
C THR A 57 9.66 6.13 -4.46
N LEU A 58 8.45 5.67 -4.78
CA LEU A 58 7.85 5.78 -6.11
C LEU A 58 7.83 7.22 -6.63
N LEU A 59 7.50 8.20 -5.77
CA LEU A 59 7.46 9.61 -6.19
C LEU A 59 8.82 10.13 -6.64
N GLY A 60 9.88 9.74 -5.95
CA GLY A 60 11.24 10.06 -6.36
C GLY A 60 11.62 9.41 -7.68
N LEU A 61 11.27 8.12 -7.85
CA LEU A 61 11.52 7.37 -9.09
C LEU A 61 10.79 7.96 -10.29
N MET A 62 9.52 8.30 -10.15
CA MET A 62 8.73 8.97 -11.20
C MET A 62 9.36 10.31 -11.59
N ARG A 63 9.77 11.09 -10.59
CA ARG A 63 10.28 12.46 -10.81
C ARG A 63 11.66 12.48 -11.47
N HIS A 64 12.55 11.59 -11.07
CA HIS A 64 13.98 11.64 -11.45
C HIS A 64 14.37 10.62 -12.52
N HIS A 65 13.58 9.55 -12.67
CA HIS A 65 13.92 8.43 -13.57
C HIS A 65 12.81 8.11 -14.57
N GLY A 66 11.67 8.83 -14.53
CA GLY A 66 10.56 8.55 -15.42
C GLY A 66 9.94 7.16 -15.26
N THR A 67 10.10 6.56 -14.07
CA THR A 67 9.59 5.21 -13.77
C THR A 67 8.09 5.13 -13.96
N ASP A 68 7.63 4.12 -14.69
CA ASP A 68 6.21 3.79 -14.77
C ASP A 68 5.71 3.30 -13.39
N PRO A 69 4.77 4.02 -12.78
CA PRO A 69 4.29 3.67 -11.45
C PRO A 69 3.58 2.33 -11.40
N ARG A 70 2.90 1.92 -12.47
CA ARG A 70 2.21 0.61 -12.52
C ARG A 70 3.21 -0.52 -12.56
N HIS A 71 4.21 -0.43 -13.42
CA HIS A 71 5.29 -1.41 -13.51
C HIS A 71 6.02 -1.57 -12.16
N PHE A 72 6.36 -0.45 -11.50
CA PHE A 72 6.98 -0.47 -10.18
C PHE A 72 6.11 -1.17 -9.12
N LEU A 73 4.82 -0.83 -9.05
CA LEU A 73 3.92 -1.39 -8.06
C LEU A 73 3.64 -2.88 -8.31
N ASP A 74 3.49 -3.27 -9.57
CA ASP A 74 3.29 -4.67 -9.94
C ASP A 74 4.49 -5.54 -9.60
N ASP A 75 5.71 -5.05 -9.84
CA ASP A 75 6.94 -5.77 -9.51
C ASP A 75 7.17 -5.88 -8.00
N THR A 76 7.02 -4.78 -7.28
CA THR A 76 7.37 -4.69 -5.86
C THR A 76 6.33 -5.28 -4.90
N HIS A 77 5.12 -5.58 -5.38
CA HIS A 77 4.02 -6.15 -4.59
C HIS A 77 3.66 -7.59 -5.03
N GLN A 78 4.66 -8.37 -5.45
CA GLN A 78 4.52 -9.80 -5.67
C GLN A 78 4.81 -10.55 -4.36
N PHE A 79 3.84 -11.31 -3.86
CA PHE A 79 3.98 -12.05 -2.61
C PHE A 79 3.79 -13.55 -2.89
N PRO A 80 4.84 -14.38 -2.75
CA PRO A 80 4.74 -15.81 -3.04
C PRO A 80 3.84 -16.56 -2.05
N ASP A 81 3.71 -16.07 -0.82
CA ASP A 81 2.89 -16.70 0.24
C ASP A 81 2.25 -15.63 1.14
N LEU A 82 1.39 -14.79 0.55
CA LEU A 82 0.74 -13.69 1.26
C LEU A 82 -0.03 -14.17 2.50
N ALA A 83 -0.67 -15.35 2.43
CA ALA A 83 -1.47 -15.87 3.52
C ALA A 83 -0.67 -16.09 4.81
N ARG A 84 0.61 -16.46 4.70
CA ARG A 84 1.51 -16.61 5.85
C ARG A 84 2.12 -15.29 6.33
N MET A 85 2.08 -14.27 5.49
CA MET A 85 2.71 -12.98 5.77
C MET A 85 1.76 -11.99 6.46
N VAL A 86 0.46 -12.16 6.27
CA VAL A 86 -0.56 -11.27 6.87
C VAL A 86 -0.80 -11.64 8.32
N VAL A 87 -0.51 -10.71 9.22
CA VAL A 87 -0.69 -10.86 10.68
C VAL A 87 -1.82 -9.95 11.13
N PHE A 88 -2.89 -10.52 11.65
CA PHE A 88 -4.08 -9.78 12.08
C PHE A 88 -4.80 -10.43 13.26
N ASP A 89 -5.68 -9.65 13.92
CA ASP A 89 -6.54 -10.12 14.98
C ASP A 89 -7.93 -10.50 14.40
N SER A 90 -8.35 -11.73 14.64
CA SER A 90 -9.67 -12.23 14.22
C SER A 90 -10.84 -11.47 14.83
N ALA A 91 -10.66 -10.80 15.98
CA ALA A 91 -11.67 -9.95 16.59
C ALA A 91 -12.10 -8.77 15.70
N LEU A 92 -11.24 -8.36 14.77
CA LEU A 92 -11.52 -7.28 13.81
C LEU A 92 -12.78 -7.55 12.99
N HIS A 93 -12.99 -8.80 12.55
CA HIS A 93 -14.20 -9.19 11.82
C HIS A 93 -15.48 -8.86 12.61
N HIS A 94 -15.50 -9.19 13.89
CA HIS A 94 -16.64 -8.90 14.79
C HIS A 94 -16.86 -7.40 14.96
N LEU A 95 -15.78 -6.63 15.15
CA LEU A 95 -15.85 -5.17 15.28
C LEU A 95 -16.39 -4.50 14.03
N LEU A 96 -15.86 -4.88 12.84
CA LEU A 96 -16.31 -4.32 11.57
C LEU A 96 -17.80 -4.61 11.29
N ARG A 97 -18.29 -5.80 11.68
CA ARG A 97 -19.71 -6.15 11.54
C ARG A 97 -20.62 -5.27 12.38
N ARG A 98 -20.18 -4.87 13.57
CA ARG A 98 -20.96 -4.01 14.49
C ARG A 98 -20.88 -2.52 14.18
N LEU A 99 -19.86 -2.09 13.44
CA LEU A 99 -19.68 -0.68 13.10
C LEU A 99 -20.70 -0.25 12.04
N PRO A 100 -21.63 0.69 12.35
CA PRO A 100 -22.62 1.12 11.39
C PRO A 100 -22.03 2.01 10.30
N GLY A 101 -22.67 2.01 9.13
CA GLY A 101 -22.28 2.90 8.02
C GLY A 101 -21.39 2.24 6.98
N ARG A 102 -21.08 3.05 5.97
CA ARG A 102 -20.26 2.63 4.83
C ARG A 102 -18.78 2.63 5.21
N LYS A 103 -18.07 1.57 4.85
CA LYS A 103 -16.64 1.41 5.12
C LYS A 103 -15.88 1.35 3.81
N ILE A 104 -14.78 2.07 3.72
CA ILE A 104 -13.89 2.12 2.56
C ILE A 104 -12.46 1.93 3.05
N VAL A 105 -11.70 1.05 2.41
CA VAL A 105 -10.25 0.98 2.61
C VAL A 105 -9.60 2.09 1.79
N PHE A 106 -8.68 2.84 2.40
CA PHE A 106 -7.94 3.92 1.77
C PHE A 106 -6.43 3.70 1.97
N SER A 107 -5.78 3.05 1.00
CA SER A 107 -4.41 2.55 1.10
C SER A 107 -3.45 3.20 0.11
N ASN A 108 -2.19 3.41 0.53
CA ASN A 108 -1.08 3.77 -0.36
C ASN A 108 -0.54 2.58 -1.17
N GLY A 109 -0.94 1.36 -0.82
CA GLY A 109 -0.62 0.17 -1.61
C GLY A 109 -1.47 0.06 -2.89
N PRO A 110 -1.06 -0.77 -3.85
CA PRO A 110 -1.84 -1.02 -5.05
C PRO A 110 -3.12 -1.81 -4.72
N ARG A 111 -4.16 -1.61 -5.54
CA ARG A 111 -5.48 -2.21 -5.32
C ARG A 111 -5.43 -3.72 -5.21
N ARG A 112 -4.70 -4.37 -6.12
CA ARG A 112 -4.56 -5.83 -6.14
C ARG A 112 -4.01 -6.38 -4.81
N TYR A 113 -2.98 -5.73 -4.27
CA TYR A 113 -2.42 -6.09 -2.98
C TYR A 113 -3.43 -5.88 -1.85
N ALA A 114 -4.06 -4.71 -1.79
CA ALA A 114 -5.02 -4.39 -0.73
C ALA A 114 -6.20 -5.37 -0.72
N GLU A 115 -6.76 -5.70 -1.87
CA GLU A 115 -7.84 -6.68 -1.98
C GLU A 115 -7.38 -8.08 -1.55
N ALA A 116 -6.20 -8.52 -1.98
CA ALA A 116 -5.65 -9.82 -1.59
C ALA A 116 -5.44 -9.94 -0.05
N VAL A 117 -4.94 -8.87 0.60
CA VAL A 117 -4.82 -8.84 2.07
C VAL A 117 -6.19 -8.97 2.74
N LEU A 118 -7.18 -8.21 2.29
CA LEU A 118 -8.54 -8.26 2.84
C LEU A 118 -9.20 -9.63 2.65
N ASP A 119 -8.92 -10.31 1.53
CA ASP A 119 -9.40 -11.66 1.25
C ASP A 119 -8.75 -12.69 2.18
N VAL A 120 -7.43 -12.61 2.38
CA VAL A 120 -6.70 -13.44 3.36
C VAL A 120 -7.27 -13.27 4.77
N MET A 121 -7.63 -12.04 5.15
CA MET A 121 -8.26 -11.74 6.45
C MET A 121 -9.73 -12.15 6.53
N GLY A 122 -10.38 -12.48 5.40
CA GLY A 122 -11.80 -12.79 5.34
C GLY A 122 -12.74 -11.61 5.58
N ILE A 123 -12.26 -10.37 5.44
CA ILE A 123 -13.00 -9.15 5.78
C ILE A 123 -13.35 -8.26 4.57
N ARG A 124 -12.98 -8.66 3.35
CA ARG A 124 -13.24 -7.87 2.12
C ARG A 124 -14.70 -7.43 1.99
N HIS A 125 -15.64 -8.31 2.35
CA HIS A 125 -17.08 -8.08 2.23
C HIS A 125 -17.63 -7.00 3.19
N HIS A 126 -16.87 -6.58 4.22
CA HIS A 126 -17.26 -5.47 5.08
C HIS A 126 -17.04 -4.10 4.44
N PHE A 127 -16.25 -4.03 3.38
CA PHE A 127 -15.88 -2.78 2.72
C PHE A 127 -16.64 -2.61 1.41
N ALA A 128 -17.27 -1.45 1.26
CA ALA A 128 -17.98 -1.07 0.04
C ALA A 128 -17.01 -0.83 -1.13
N ASP A 129 -15.80 -0.34 -0.83
CA ASP A 129 -14.76 -0.12 -1.84
C ASP A 129 -13.36 -0.17 -1.21
N VAL A 130 -12.36 -0.33 -2.09
CA VAL A 130 -10.93 -0.18 -1.79
C VAL A 130 -10.39 0.94 -2.66
N TYR A 131 -10.04 2.04 -2.03
CA TYR A 131 -9.46 3.21 -2.69
C TYR A 131 -7.94 3.18 -2.53
N SER A 132 -7.24 2.94 -3.63
CA SER A 132 -5.81 2.61 -3.69
C SER A 132 -4.99 3.75 -4.29
N VAL A 133 -3.68 3.60 -4.31
CA VAL A 133 -2.76 4.61 -4.86
C VAL A 133 -2.99 4.88 -6.35
N GLU A 134 -3.45 3.90 -7.12
CA GLU A 134 -3.81 4.09 -8.55
C GLU A 134 -5.00 5.05 -8.70
N GLN A 135 -6.03 4.90 -7.86
CA GLN A 135 -7.20 5.78 -7.86
C GLN A 135 -6.86 7.18 -7.35
N MET A 136 -5.85 7.30 -6.46
CA MET A 136 -5.25 8.57 -6.06
C MET A 136 -4.36 9.19 -7.15
N ARG A 137 -4.30 8.60 -8.34
CA ARG A 137 -3.39 9.02 -9.43
C ARG A 137 -1.94 9.13 -8.98
N PHE A 138 -1.51 8.16 -8.17
CA PHE A 138 -0.17 8.08 -7.58
C PHE A 138 0.22 9.30 -6.72
N HIS A 139 -0.77 9.94 -6.08
CA HIS A 139 -0.57 10.96 -5.05
C HIS A 139 -0.88 10.36 -3.67
N PRO A 140 0.10 9.70 -3.02
CA PRO A 140 -0.13 8.95 -1.79
C PRO A 140 -0.50 9.86 -0.60
N LYS A 141 -1.13 9.25 0.39
CA LYS A 141 -1.30 9.88 1.71
C LYS A 141 0.10 10.17 2.34
N PRO A 142 0.24 11.24 3.11
CA PRO A 142 -0.78 12.17 3.62
C PRO A 142 -1.08 13.36 2.68
N GLY A 143 -0.63 13.31 1.43
CA GLY A 143 -0.83 14.39 0.46
C GLY A 143 -2.32 14.69 0.23
N ILE A 144 -2.69 15.98 0.32
CA ILE A 144 -4.11 16.43 0.15
C ILE A 144 -4.72 16.01 -1.21
N ARG A 145 -3.90 15.82 -2.24
CA ARG A 145 -4.38 15.42 -3.58
C ARG A 145 -5.05 14.05 -3.58
N GLY A 146 -4.50 13.07 -2.83
CA GLY A 146 -5.10 11.74 -2.67
C GLY A 146 -6.50 11.81 -2.08
N PHE A 147 -6.69 12.60 -1.02
CA PHE A 147 -8.00 12.81 -0.39
C PHE A 147 -8.99 13.53 -1.32
N ARG A 148 -8.54 14.53 -2.10
CA ARG A 148 -9.42 15.21 -3.07
C ARG A 148 -9.94 14.29 -4.16
N HIS A 149 -9.20 13.26 -4.54
CA HIS A 149 -9.67 12.26 -5.51
C HIS A 149 -10.75 11.34 -4.91
N LEU A 150 -10.66 11.03 -3.62
CA LEU A 150 -11.66 10.22 -2.91
C LEU A 150 -13.00 10.96 -2.74
N LEU A 151 -12.97 12.28 -2.58
CA LEU A 151 -14.16 13.11 -2.28
C LEU A 151 -14.92 13.59 -3.54
N ARG A 152 -14.50 13.17 -4.72
CA ARG A 152 -15.16 13.46 -6.01
C ARG A 152 -16.06 12.30 -6.45
#